data_608d40616e45ac01e1475b2730e2758f
#
_entry.id   608d40616e45ac01e1475b2730e2758f
#
_cell.length_a   1.000
_cell.length_b   1.000
_cell.length_c   1.000
_cell.angle_alpha   90.00
_cell.angle_beta   90.00
_cell.angle_gamma   90.00
#
_symmetry.space_group_name_H-M   'P 1'
#
loop_
_entity.id
_entity.type
_entity.pdbx_description
1 polymer ?
#
loop_
_entity_poly.entity_id
_entity_poly.type
_entity_poly.pdbx_seq_one_letter_code
_entity_poly.pdbx_strand_id
1 'polypeptide(L)'
;MDLVQVAVTSLVSLAAMFLLTKLMGNKQVSQMNLFDYVIGITVGSIAAEMATELDTPENSLVAMVVYAVAAVCISLWTNKSLGARRIITGKPLILMDGGVIYRENLKKAKMDLGDFLMYCRIGGYFDLGQIQTALLEHNGTVTFLPVEMQRPATPADLSMQPDQTLLQTSVIQDGMILRGNLQRIGNCLLYTS
;
A
#
# COMPACT_ATOMS: atom_id res chain seq x y z
N MET A 1 -17.31 -13.95 34.97
CA MET A 1 -16.99 -13.76 33.53
C MET A 1 -16.76 -15.13 32.95
N ASP A 2 -17.55 -15.50 31.98
CA ASP A 2 -17.42 -16.79 31.32
C ASP A 2 -16.25 -16.75 30.31
N LEU A 3 -15.13 -17.36 30.64
CA LEU A 3 -13.94 -17.40 29.77
C LEU A 3 -14.29 -17.97 28.37
N VAL A 4 -15.26 -18.84 28.29
CA VAL A 4 -15.74 -19.42 27.04
C VAL A 4 -16.44 -18.33 26.20
N GLN A 5 -17.23 -17.48 26.81
CA GLN A 5 -17.91 -16.38 26.12
C GLN A 5 -16.90 -15.37 25.56
N VAL A 6 -15.89 -14.97 26.35
CA VAL A 6 -14.79 -14.12 25.88
C VAL A 6 -14.04 -14.76 24.72
N ALA A 7 -13.76 -16.05 24.77
CA ALA A 7 -13.09 -16.75 23.68
C ALA A 7 -13.93 -16.76 22.40
N VAL A 8 -15.22 -16.99 22.50
CA VAL A 8 -16.14 -17.00 21.34
C VAL A 8 -16.26 -15.60 20.75
N THR A 9 -16.50 -14.55 21.56
CA THR A 9 -16.59 -13.17 21.06
C THR A 9 -15.31 -12.71 20.43
N SER A 10 -14.15 -13.10 20.97
CA SER A 10 -12.82 -12.80 20.37
C SER A 10 -12.66 -13.45 19.00
N LEU A 11 -13.06 -14.71 18.82
CA LEU A 11 -13.01 -15.39 17.52
C LEU A 11 -13.96 -14.77 16.50
N VAL A 12 -15.17 -14.41 16.93
CA VAL A 12 -16.15 -13.72 16.07
C VAL A 12 -15.63 -12.34 15.65
N SER A 13 -15.06 -11.58 16.59
CA SER A 13 -14.44 -10.27 16.32
C SER A 13 -13.30 -10.39 15.31
N LEU A 14 -12.41 -11.36 15.49
CA LEU A 14 -11.31 -11.61 14.57
C LEU A 14 -11.82 -11.96 13.17
N ALA A 15 -12.82 -12.83 13.08
CA ALA A 15 -13.43 -13.23 11.80
C ALA A 15 -14.12 -12.04 11.11
N ALA A 16 -14.89 -11.24 11.86
CA ALA A 16 -15.56 -10.04 11.36
C ALA A 16 -14.54 -9.02 10.84
N MET A 17 -13.49 -8.72 11.63
CA MET A 17 -12.43 -7.81 11.25
C MET A 17 -11.71 -8.28 9.97
N PHE A 18 -11.40 -9.57 9.86
CA PHE A 18 -10.74 -10.15 8.67
C PHE A 18 -11.62 -9.99 7.42
N LEU A 19 -12.92 -10.33 7.51
CA LEU A 19 -13.86 -10.22 6.39
C LEU A 19 -14.04 -8.76 5.95
N LEU A 20 -14.24 -7.85 6.90
CA LEU A 20 -14.42 -6.42 6.60
C LEU A 20 -13.16 -5.81 6.00
N THR A 21 -11.98 -6.13 6.53
CA THR A 21 -10.70 -5.67 5.95
C THR A 21 -10.52 -6.19 4.51
N LYS A 22 -10.90 -7.43 4.24
CA LYS A 22 -10.86 -8.00 2.89
C LYS A 22 -11.80 -7.27 1.92
N LEU A 23 -12.98 -6.85 2.38
CA LEU A 23 -13.93 -6.04 1.60
C LEU A 23 -13.40 -4.62 1.31
N MET A 24 -12.65 -4.03 2.23
CA MET A 24 -12.03 -2.71 2.07
C MET A 24 -10.91 -2.70 1.01
N GLY A 25 -10.34 -3.85 0.67
CA GLY A 25 -9.35 -4.03 -0.37
C GLY A 25 -7.95 -4.37 0.15
N ASN A 26 -7.13 -4.93 -0.75
CA ASN A 26 -5.81 -5.48 -0.43
C ASN A 26 -4.67 -4.43 -0.55
N LYS A 27 -4.88 -3.20 -0.06
CA LYS A 27 -3.78 -2.22 -0.04
C LYS A 27 -2.71 -2.67 0.95
N GLN A 28 -1.47 -2.70 0.52
CA GLN A 28 -0.34 -2.95 1.43
C GLN A 28 -0.26 -1.83 2.47
N VAL A 29 0.10 -2.19 3.70
CA VAL A 29 0.23 -1.22 4.82
C VAL A 29 1.17 -0.05 4.44
N SER A 30 2.25 -0.33 3.69
CA SER A 30 3.19 0.67 3.19
C SER A 30 2.62 1.64 2.13
N GLN A 31 1.45 1.32 1.57
CA GLN A 31 0.78 2.14 0.56
C GLN A 31 -0.53 2.77 1.07
N MET A 32 -0.82 2.60 2.37
CA MET A 32 -1.97 3.24 3.00
C MET A 32 -1.77 4.75 3.06
N ASN A 33 -2.81 5.50 2.69
CA ASN A 33 -2.86 6.93 2.95
C ASN A 33 -3.31 7.21 4.38
N LEU A 34 -3.25 8.46 4.81
CA LEU A 34 -3.64 8.87 6.17
C LEU A 34 -5.07 8.43 6.53
N PHE A 35 -6.01 8.51 5.57
CA PHE A 35 -7.40 8.10 5.79
C PHE A 35 -7.51 6.59 6.01
N ASP A 36 -6.86 5.77 5.17
CA ASP A 36 -6.84 4.31 5.31
C ASP A 36 -6.25 3.90 6.69
N TYR A 37 -5.20 4.61 7.14
CA TYR A 37 -4.57 4.40 8.45
C TYR A 37 -5.52 4.70 9.61
N VAL A 38 -6.21 5.85 9.59
CA VAL A 38 -7.19 6.23 10.63
C VAL A 38 -8.33 5.21 10.71
N ILE A 39 -8.89 4.80 9.56
CA ILE A 39 -9.95 3.79 9.52
C ILE A 39 -9.44 2.45 10.07
N GLY A 40 -8.23 2.02 9.69
CA GLY A 40 -7.65 0.76 10.16
C GLY A 40 -7.49 0.72 11.67
N ILE A 41 -7.01 1.80 12.30
CA ILE A 41 -6.89 1.91 13.76
C ILE A 41 -8.28 1.90 14.41
N THR A 42 -9.24 2.66 13.88
CA THR A 42 -10.57 2.75 14.46
C THR A 42 -11.29 1.41 14.41
N VAL A 43 -11.30 0.73 13.26
CA VAL A 43 -11.91 -0.60 13.11
C VAL A 43 -11.24 -1.62 14.03
N GLY A 44 -9.89 -1.56 14.15
CA GLY A 44 -9.14 -2.43 15.06
C GLY A 44 -9.50 -2.19 16.54
N SER A 45 -9.70 -0.95 16.96
CA SER A 45 -10.11 -0.61 18.32
C SER A 45 -11.53 -1.11 18.63
N ILE A 46 -12.48 -0.95 17.69
CA ILE A 46 -13.84 -1.46 17.83
C ILE A 46 -13.84 -2.99 17.87
N ALA A 47 -12.97 -3.65 17.08
CA ALA A 47 -12.85 -5.09 17.13
C ALA A 47 -12.31 -5.60 18.49
N ALA A 48 -11.39 -4.86 19.11
CA ALA A 48 -10.90 -5.17 20.45
C ALA A 48 -11.97 -4.98 21.51
N GLU A 49 -12.78 -3.93 21.42
CA GLU A 49 -13.93 -3.69 22.29
C GLU A 49 -14.96 -4.81 22.15
N MET A 50 -15.31 -5.22 20.93
CA MET A 50 -16.22 -6.34 20.67
C MET A 50 -15.75 -7.66 21.32
N ALA A 51 -14.45 -7.88 21.43
CA ALA A 51 -13.91 -9.10 22.03
C ALA A 51 -14.13 -9.15 23.55
N THR A 52 -14.20 -7.99 24.22
CA THR A 52 -14.27 -7.85 25.69
C THR A 52 -15.63 -7.39 26.19
N GLU A 53 -16.43 -6.73 25.34
CA GLU A 53 -17.80 -6.32 25.65
C GLU A 53 -18.75 -7.51 25.48
N LEU A 54 -19.24 -8.03 26.61
CA LEU A 54 -20.08 -9.24 26.65
C LEU A 54 -21.57 -8.93 26.69
N ASP A 55 -21.93 -7.69 27.07
CA ASP A 55 -23.35 -7.31 27.24
C ASP A 55 -24.01 -6.96 25.90
N THR A 56 -23.30 -6.22 25.04
CA THR A 56 -23.83 -5.75 23.73
C THR A 56 -22.80 -5.83 22.61
N PRO A 57 -22.19 -6.99 22.31
CA PRO A 57 -21.16 -7.12 21.27
C PRO A 57 -21.68 -6.79 19.86
N GLU A 58 -23.00 -6.86 19.63
CA GLU A 58 -23.65 -6.47 18.38
C GLU A 58 -23.50 -4.99 18.05
N ASN A 59 -23.42 -4.10 19.04
CA ASN A 59 -23.20 -2.68 18.81
C ASN A 59 -21.83 -2.42 18.18
N SER A 60 -20.79 -3.07 18.68
CA SER A 60 -19.44 -3.01 18.12
C SER A 60 -19.39 -3.59 16.70
N LEU A 61 -20.11 -4.68 16.45
CA LEU A 61 -20.20 -5.26 15.09
C LEU A 61 -20.87 -4.30 14.11
N VAL A 62 -21.98 -3.66 14.50
CA VAL A 62 -22.66 -2.66 13.66
C VAL A 62 -21.73 -1.48 13.40
N ALA A 63 -21.01 -0.98 14.41
CA ALA A 63 -20.05 0.11 14.23
C ALA A 63 -18.94 -0.27 13.24
N MET A 64 -18.35 -1.46 13.34
CA MET A 64 -17.35 -1.95 12.39
C MET A 64 -17.88 -2.00 10.94
N VAL A 65 -19.12 -2.49 10.76
CA VAL A 65 -19.76 -2.54 9.43
C VAL A 65 -19.96 -1.13 8.88
N VAL A 66 -20.43 -0.18 9.69
CA VAL A 66 -20.60 1.23 9.27
C VAL A 66 -19.26 1.83 8.82
N TYR A 67 -18.19 1.65 9.60
CA TYR A 67 -16.86 2.13 9.21
C TYR A 67 -16.34 1.48 7.93
N ALA A 68 -16.52 0.17 7.76
CA ALA A 68 -16.12 -0.54 6.55
C ALA A 68 -16.90 -0.04 5.32
N VAL A 69 -18.21 0.12 5.43
CA VAL A 69 -19.06 0.67 4.35
C VAL A 69 -18.63 2.10 4.00
N ALA A 70 -18.43 2.96 5.02
CA ALA A 70 -17.95 4.32 4.81
C ALA A 70 -16.60 4.34 4.08
N ALA A 71 -15.65 3.49 4.47
CA ALA A 71 -14.35 3.37 3.82
C ALA A 71 -14.48 2.97 2.34
N VAL A 72 -15.30 1.97 2.04
CA VAL A 72 -15.58 1.54 0.66
C VAL A 72 -16.24 2.67 -0.15
N CYS A 73 -17.25 3.34 0.39
CA CYS A 73 -17.93 4.46 -0.28
C CYS A 73 -16.96 5.60 -0.58
N ILE A 74 -16.12 5.98 0.38
CA ILE A 74 -15.11 7.03 0.21
C ILE A 74 -14.07 6.59 -0.83
N SER A 75 -13.62 5.34 -0.81
CA SER A 75 -12.70 4.79 -1.81
C SER A 75 -13.29 4.86 -3.23
N LEU A 76 -14.55 4.47 -3.40
CA LEU A 76 -15.27 4.57 -4.67
C LEU A 76 -15.44 6.02 -5.13
N TRP A 77 -15.75 6.92 -4.21
CA TRP A 77 -15.89 8.35 -4.52
C TRP A 77 -14.56 8.99 -4.92
N THR A 78 -13.48 8.72 -4.20
CA THR A 78 -12.14 9.21 -4.55
C THR A 78 -11.63 8.66 -5.89
N ASN A 79 -12.06 7.47 -6.28
CA ASN A 79 -11.74 6.90 -7.60
C ASN A 79 -12.45 7.63 -8.74
N LYS A 80 -13.68 8.13 -8.50
CA LYS A 80 -14.49 8.82 -9.51
C LYS A 80 -14.25 10.33 -9.56
N SER A 81 -13.79 10.95 -8.46
CA SER A 81 -13.67 12.40 -8.33
C SER A 81 -12.24 12.83 -8.00
N LEU A 82 -11.61 13.59 -8.91
CA LEU A 82 -10.31 14.20 -8.68
C LEU A 82 -10.34 15.21 -7.51
N GLY A 83 -11.47 15.92 -7.32
CA GLY A 83 -11.65 16.84 -6.20
C GLY A 83 -11.64 16.10 -4.86
N ALA A 84 -12.44 15.03 -4.73
CA ALA A 84 -12.48 14.20 -3.53
C ALA A 84 -11.10 13.58 -3.23
N ARG A 85 -10.41 13.06 -4.26
CA ARG A 85 -9.06 12.52 -4.12
C ARG A 85 -8.08 13.55 -3.56
N ARG A 86 -8.10 14.79 -4.07
CA ARG A 86 -7.21 15.87 -3.60
C ARG A 86 -7.43 16.23 -2.13
N ILE A 87 -8.66 16.13 -1.64
CA ILE A 87 -9.01 16.48 -0.26
C ILE A 87 -8.65 15.33 0.66
N ILE A 88 -9.02 14.09 0.32
CA ILE A 88 -8.90 12.92 1.20
C ILE A 88 -7.50 12.31 1.13
N THR A 89 -6.98 12.11 -0.07
CA THR A 89 -5.68 11.45 -0.27
C THR A 89 -4.53 12.46 -0.29
N GLY A 90 -4.79 13.72 -0.69
CA GLY A 90 -3.77 14.74 -0.88
C GLY A 90 -3.20 14.75 -2.30
N LYS A 91 -2.15 15.56 -2.50
CA LYS A 91 -1.38 15.66 -3.73
C LYS A 91 0.08 15.39 -3.42
N PRO A 92 0.84 14.76 -4.33
CA PRO A 92 2.29 14.74 -4.23
C PRO A 92 2.86 16.17 -4.13
N LEU A 93 3.91 16.33 -3.35
CA LEU A 93 4.54 17.61 -3.10
C LEU A 93 5.99 17.56 -3.58
N ILE A 94 6.36 18.47 -4.50
CA ILE A 94 7.73 18.58 -4.99
C ILE A 94 8.60 19.13 -3.87
N LEU A 95 9.58 18.34 -3.41
CA LEU A 95 10.55 18.76 -2.39
C LEU A 95 11.81 19.35 -3.02
N MET A 96 12.23 18.79 -4.17
CA MET A 96 13.39 19.22 -4.92
C MET A 96 13.13 19.07 -6.41
N ASP A 97 13.60 19.99 -7.23
CA ASP A 97 13.57 19.90 -8.69
C ASP A 97 14.71 20.70 -9.31
N GLY A 98 15.40 20.13 -10.32
CA GLY A 98 16.53 20.74 -11.01
C GLY A 98 17.67 21.17 -10.06
N GLY A 99 17.94 20.43 -9.00
CA GLY A 99 18.97 20.78 -8.00
C GLY A 99 18.53 21.80 -6.95
N VAL A 100 17.30 22.32 -7.04
CA VAL A 100 16.77 23.34 -6.11
C VAL A 100 15.83 22.69 -5.09
N ILE A 101 16.14 22.85 -3.80
CA ILE A 101 15.29 22.38 -2.70
C ILE A 101 14.24 23.45 -2.36
N TYR A 102 12.95 23.06 -2.39
CA TYR A 102 11.83 23.94 -2.09
C TYR A 102 11.53 23.97 -0.58
N ARG A 103 12.18 24.89 0.15
CA ARG A 103 12.03 25.03 1.61
C ARG A 103 10.59 25.23 2.06
N GLU A 104 9.79 25.98 1.29
CA GLU A 104 8.36 26.18 1.57
C GLU A 104 7.57 24.87 1.52
N ASN A 105 7.93 23.97 0.61
CA ASN A 105 7.29 22.68 0.49
C ASN A 105 7.75 21.70 1.60
N LEU A 106 9.02 21.76 2.03
CA LEU A 106 9.47 21.03 3.22
C LEU A 106 8.67 21.46 4.46
N LYS A 107 8.48 22.78 4.67
CA LYS A 107 7.64 23.27 5.77
C LYS A 107 6.19 22.78 5.69
N LYS A 108 5.57 22.78 4.51
CA LYS A 108 4.22 22.23 4.31
C LYS A 108 4.16 20.74 4.61
N ALA A 109 5.21 19.99 4.29
CA ALA A 109 5.38 18.58 4.61
C ALA A 109 5.68 18.33 6.10
N LYS A 110 5.92 19.40 6.91
CA LYS A 110 6.41 19.31 8.30
C LYS A 110 7.71 18.53 8.40
N MET A 111 8.58 18.69 7.42
CA MET A 111 9.85 18.02 7.27
C MET A 111 10.98 19.05 7.33
N ASP A 112 12.03 18.78 8.04
CA ASP A 112 13.23 19.59 8.01
C ASP A 112 14.23 19.11 6.93
N LEU A 113 15.35 19.82 6.78
CA LEU A 113 16.37 19.45 5.80
C LEU A 113 17.05 18.13 6.17
N GLY A 114 17.22 17.86 7.47
CA GLY A 114 17.80 16.61 7.96
C GLY A 114 16.95 15.40 7.61
N ASP A 115 15.62 15.52 7.78
CA ASP A 115 14.66 14.52 7.37
C ASP A 115 14.75 14.27 5.86
N PHE A 116 14.75 15.33 5.04
CA PHE A 116 14.87 15.21 3.59
C PHE A 116 16.16 14.48 3.18
N LEU A 117 17.29 14.84 3.76
CA LEU A 117 18.58 14.17 3.50
C LEU A 117 18.59 12.71 3.95
N MET A 118 17.88 12.39 5.04
CA MET A 118 17.69 11.01 5.48
C MET A 118 16.90 10.20 4.42
N TYR A 119 15.81 10.75 3.90
CA TYR A 119 15.05 10.11 2.81
C TYR A 119 15.87 9.93 1.54
N CYS A 120 16.73 10.90 1.18
CA CYS A 120 17.65 10.75 0.06
C CYS A 120 18.56 9.52 0.25
N ARG A 121 19.17 9.37 1.44
CA ARG A 121 20.04 8.21 1.74
C ARG A 121 19.27 6.88 1.75
N ILE A 122 18.05 6.86 2.27
CA ILE A 122 17.16 5.67 2.21
C ILE A 122 16.87 5.29 0.75
N GLY A 123 16.69 6.29 -0.13
CA GLY A 123 16.53 6.09 -1.58
C GLY A 123 17.80 5.70 -2.33
N GLY A 124 18.95 5.62 -1.63
CA GLY A 124 20.25 5.29 -2.23
C GLY A 124 21.04 6.50 -2.75
N TYR A 125 20.55 7.72 -2.54
CA TYR A 125 21.19 8.94 -3.01
C TYR A 125 21.96 9.62 -1.88
N PHE A 126 23.30 9.51 -1.91
CA PHE A 126 24.21 10.18 -0.99
C PHE A 126 24.70 11.53 -1.52
N ASP A 127 24.57 11.76 -2.80
CA ASP A 127 24.85 13.02 -3.48
C ASP A 127 23.58 13.59 -4.10
N LEU A 128 23.18 14.78 -3.66
CA LEU A 128 22.01 15.48 -4.18
C LEU A 128 22.12 15.83 -5.67
N GLY A 129 23.35 15.97 -6.20
CA GLY A 129 23.60 16.20 -7.61
C GLY A 129 23.13 15.05 -8.52
N GLN A 130 22.84 13.88 -7.96
CA GLN A 130 22.31 12.72 -8.68
C GLN A 130 20.78 12.76 -8.83
N ILE A 131 20.10 13.65 -8.11
CA ILE A 131 18.64 13.73 -8.08
C ILE A 131 18.18 14.89 -8.95
N GLN A 132 17.37 14.58 -9.97
CA GLN A 132 16.69 15.59 -10.77
C GLN A 132 15.45 16.11 -10.03
N THR A 133 14.59 15.22 -9.54
CA THR A 133 13.35 15.60 -8.84
C THR A 133 13.13 14.67 -7.64
N ALA A 134 12.68 15.23 -6.53
CA ALA A 134 12.22 14.49 -5.36
C ALA A 134 10.78 14.90 -5.02
N LEU A 135 9.90 13.89 -4.84
CA LEU A 135 8.48 14.07 -4.57
C LEU A 135 8.11 13.39 -3.25
N LEU A 136 7.41 14.11 -2.38
CA LEU A 136 6.71 13.49 -1.25
C LEU A 136 5.36 12.97 -1.73
N GLU A 137 5.17 11.67 -1.67
CA GLU A 137 3.93 11.01 -2.04
C GLU A 137 2.86 11.15 -0.94
N HIS A 138 1.62 10.91 -1.29
CA HIS A 138 0.47 11.01 -0.37
C HIS A 138 0.49 9.97 0.78
N ASN A 139 1.29 8.91 0.67
CA ASN A 139 1.49 7.91 1.72
C ASN A 139 2.71 8.24 2.63
N GLY A 140 3.34 9.41 2.42
CA GLY A 140 4.49 9.87 3.21
C GLY A 140 5.85 9.33 2.74
N THR A 141 5.91 8.54 1.68
CA THR A 141 7.20 8.12 1.09
C THR A 141 7.76 9.23 0.20
N VAL A 142 9.08 9.26 0.05
CA VAL A 142 9.74 10.16 -0.91
C VAL A 142 10.22 9.34 -2.10
N THR A 143 9.81 9.75 -3.30
CA THR A 143 10.23 9.15 -4.57
C THR A 143 11.21 10.06 -5.27
N PHE A 144 12.14 9.46 -6.02
CA PHE A 144 13.26 10.18 -6.64
C PHE A 144 13.33 9.88 -8.12
N LEU A 145 13.49 10.92 -8.93
CA LEU A 145 13.88 10.83 -10.32
C LEU A 145 15.37 11.19 -10.41
N PRO A 146 16.25 10.28 -10.83
CA PRO A 146 17.66 10.61 -11.01
C PRO A 146 17.86 11.51 -12.23
N VAL A 147 18.99 12.21 -12.26
CA VAL A 147 19.44 12.89 -13.47
C VAL A 147 19.74 11.85 -14.58
N GLU A 148 19.57 12.25 -15.85
CA GLU A 148 19.72 11.33 -17.00
C GLU A 148 21.04 10.54 -17.00
N MET A 149 22.13 11.17 -16.58
CA MET A 149 23.45 10.53 -16.53
C MET A 149 23.62 9.51 -15.39
N GLN A 150 22.67 9.47 -14.45
CA GLN A 150 22.73 8.58 -13.27
C GLN A 150 21.61 7.53 -13.26
N ARG A 151 20.74 7.53 -14.27
CA ARG A 151 19.73 6.48 -14.39
C ARG A 151 20.37 5.15 -14.80
N PRO A 152 19.81 4.01 -14.39
CA PRO A 152 20.28 2.71 -14.88
C PRO A 152 20.22 2.65 -16.41
N ALA A 153 21.29 2.12 -17.03
CA ALA A 153 21.28 1.86 -18.47
C ALA A 153 20.26 0.78 -18.82
N THR A 154 19.52 1.01 -19.88
CA THR A 154 18.56 0.04 -20.42
C THR A 154 19.15 -0.71 -21.60
N PRO A 155 18.58 -1.88 -21.98
CA PRO A 155 19.01 -2.55 -23.23
C PRO A 155 18.94 -1.65 -24.46
N ALA A 156 17.98 -0.72 -24.51
CA ALA A 156 17.85 0.24 -25.60
C ALA A 156 19.04 1.20 -25.68
N ASP A 157 19.56 1.65 -24.53
CA ASP A 157 20.75 2.53 -24.50
C ASP A 157 22.00 1.82 -25.02
N LEU A 158 22.05 0.50 -24.88
CA LEU A 158 23.13 -0.35 -25.37
C LEU A 158 22.86 -0.93 -26.77
N SER A 159 21.78 -0.49 -27.45
CA SER A 159 21.35 -1.03 -28.74
C SER A 159 21.11 -2.55 -28.72
N MET A 160 20.74 -3.10 -27.56
CA MET A 160 20.44 -4.52 -27.38
C MET A 160 18.95 -4.78 -27.57
N GLN A 161 18.61 -5.92 -28.15
CA GLN A 161 17.23 -6.41 -28.28
C GLN A 161 17.12 -7.78 -27.58
N PRO A 162 16.95 -7.78 -26.24
CA PRO A 162 16.78 -9.03 -25.51
C PRO A 162 15.44 -9.68 -25.87
N ASP A 163 15.40 -11.00 -25.82
CA ASP A 163 14.15 -11.74 -25.97
C ASP A 163 13.17 -11.39 -24.83
N GLN A 164 11.89 -11.33 -25.19
CA GLN A 164 10.83 -11.06 -24.22
C GLN A 164 10.67 -12.25 -23.27
N THR A 165 10.97 -12.05 -21.99
CA THR A 165 10.73 -13.06 -20.97
C THR A 165 9.24 -13.07 -20.61
N LEU A 166 8.60 -14.22 -20.70
CA LEU A 166 7.20 -14.42 -20.27
C LEU A 166 7.11 -14.54 -18.74
N LEU A 167 5.96 -14.16 -18.20
CA LEU A 167 5.68 -14.31 -16.77
C LEU A 167 5.76 -15.80 -16.39
N GLN A 168 6.67 -16.12 -15.48
CA GLN A 168 6.77 -17.48 -14.94
C GLN A 168 5.58 -17.75 -14.01
N THR A 169 4.87 -18.83 -14.28
CA THR A 169 3.74 -19.26 -13.47
C THR A 169 4.11 -20.54 -12.73
N SER A 170 4.02 -20.52 -11.40
CA SER A 170 4.27 -21.71 -10.59
C SER A 170 3.22 -22.77 -10.90
N VAL A 171 3.66 -23.95 -11.35
CA VAL A 171 2.78 -25.11 -11.63
C VAL A 171 2.82 -26.15 -10.51
N ILE A 172 3.90 -26.15 -9.73
CA ILE A 172 4.06 -27.00 -8.55
C ILE A 172 4.48 -26.08 -7.39
N GLN A 173 3.79 -26.20 -6.27
CA GLN A 173 4.09 -25.48 -5.03
C GLN A 173 3.93 -26.46 -3.86
N ASP A 174 4.95 -26.54 -2.99
CA ASP A 174 4.95 -27.41 -1.80
C ASP A 174 4.60 -28.90 -2.12
N GLY A 175 5.07 -29.40 -3.27
CA GLY A 175 4.81 -30.74 -3.77
C GLY A 175 3.40 -30.96 -4.36
N MET A 176 2.57 -29.92 -4.43
CA MET A 176 1.22 -29.98 -4.99
C MET A 176 1.15 -29.34 -6.38
N ILE A 177 0.44 -29.98 -7.30
CA ILE A 177 0.22 -29.46 -8.65
C ILE A 177 -0.91 -28.43 -8.64
N LEU A 178 -0.61 -27.22 -9.08
CA LEU A 178 -1.58 -26.13 -9.25
C LEU A 178 -2.29 -26.27 -10.61
N ARG A 179 -3.32 -27.11 -10.68
CA ARG A 179 -4.02 -27.46 -11.91
C ARG A 179 -4.57 -26.26 -12.69
N GLY A 180 -5.05 -25.20 -11.98
CA GLY A 180 -5.53 -23.98 -12.61
C GLY A 180 -4.43 -23.21 -13.33
N ASN A 181 -3.21 -23.22 -12.81
CA ASN A 181 -2.04 -22.61 -13.42
C ASN A 181 -1.54 -23.45 -14.61
N LEU A 182 -1.56 -24.76 -14.46
CA LEU A 182 -1.19 -25.68 -15.53
C LEU A 182 -2.12 -25.51 -16.77
N GLN A 183 -3.41 -25.33 -16.55
CA GLN A 183 -4.37 -25.07 -17.64
C GLN A 183 -4.14 -23.71 -18.34
N ARG A 184 -3.68 -22.68 -17.59
CA ARG A 184 -3.38 -21.35 -18.17
C ARG A 184 -2.15 -21.34 -19.07
N ILE A 185 -1.16 -22.16 -18.76
CA ILE A 185 0.10 -22.22 -19.52
C ILE A 185 -0.07 -23.06 -20.80
N GLY A 186 -1.14 -23.87 -20.88
CA GLY A 186 -1.33 -24.83 -21.96
C GLY A 186 -0.20 -25.88 -21.93
N ASN A 187 -0.18 -26.77 -22.92
CA ASN A 187 0.80 -27.85 -23.01
C ASN A 187 2.26 -27.41 -23.32
N CYS A 188 2.54 -26.11 -23.26
CA CYS A 188 3.84 -25.54 -23.69
C CYS A 188 5.04 -25.91 -22.79
N LEU A 189 4.78 -26.28 -21.50
CA LEU A 189 5.86 -26.64 -20.57
C LEU A 189 6.16 -28.12 -20.45
N LEU A 190 5.41 -29.00 -21.10
CA LEU A 190 5.65 -30.44 -21.04
C LEU A 190 6.70 -30.95 -22.06
N TYR A 191 7.27 -30.07 -22.88
CA TYR A 191 8.22 -30.43 -23.94
C TYR A 191 9.63 -29.90 -23.76
N THR A 192 10.00 -29.35 -22.60
CA THR A 192 11.39 -29.02 -22.26
C THR A 192 11.90 -30.04 -21.25
N SER A 193 12.22 -31.23 -21.72
CA SER A 193 13.12 -32.17 -21.04
C SER A 193 14.50 -32.07 -21.66
#